data_45c4cdd062d282870384d5ae25a4d3b0
#
_entry.id   45c4cdd062d282870384d5ae25a4d3b0
#
_cell.length_a   1.000
_cell.length_b   1.000
_cell.length_c   1.000
_cell.angle_alpha   90.00
_cell.angle_beta   90.00
_cell.angle_gamma   90.00
#
_symmetry.space_group_name_H-M   'P 1'
#
loop_
_entity.id
_entity.type
_entity.pdbx_description
1 polymer ?
#
loop_
_entity_poly.entity_id
_entity_poly.type
_entity_poly.pdbx_seq_one_letter_code
_entity_poly.pdbx_strand_id
1 'polypeptide(L)'
;TGKIADSLKYILPEFSHGLLSYRDGSKSQGLFNVATYNQSIHFKKRDGTIMELAGIDEVERLIADKRVFIRDNSTFYELLEERDRVAIALSRELKFMEADKPGAYGTASPTASVTSYTSIEYNGESHSIGINLSAKYRYKETLWLYNGKSLIKPSKKNLIKLLPGRREEIERNRVWQLPVAP
;
A
#
# COMPACT_ATOMS: atom_id res chain seq x y z
N THR A 1 -9.60 14.97 -17.45
CA THR A 1 -8.64 13.86 -17.28
C THR A 1 -8.29 13.81 -15.81
N GLY A 2 -9.03 13.05 -15.00
CA GLY A 2 -8.71 12.85 -13.58
C GLY A 2 -7.56 11.88 -13.45
N LYS A 3 -6.33 12.37 -13.52
CA LYS A 3 -5.16 11.58 -13.12
C LYS A 3 -5.22 11.40 -11.61
N ILE A 4 -5.00 10.16 -11.13
CA ILE A 4 -4.63 9.94 -9.73
C ILE A 4 -3.45 10.89 -9.46
N ALA A 5 -3.56 11.73 -8.43
CA ALA A 5 -2.45 12.60 -8.07
C ALA A 5 -1.21 11.71 -7.86
N ASP A 6 -0.08 12.08 -8.46
CA ASP A 6 1.14 11.25 -8.38
C ASP A 6 1.54 10.97 -6.93
N SER A 7 1.20 11.88 -6.01
CA SER A 7 1.37 11.71 -4.57
C SER A 7 0.54 10.57 -3.94
N LEU A 8 -0.53 10.12 -4.61
CA LEU A 8 -1.36 9.00 -4.16
C LEU A 8 -1.06 7.70 -4.92
N LYS A 9 -0.43 7.81 -6.08
CA LYS A 9 -0.13 6.68 -6.96
C LYS A 9 0.96 5.76 -6.40
N TYR A 10 1.94 6.36 -5.73
CA TYR A 10 3.11 5.66 -5.22
C TYR A 10 3.34 5.92 -3.73
N ILE A 11 3.99 4.97 -3.07
CA ILE A 11 4.33 5.10 -1.64
C ILE A 11 5.55 6.00 -1.43
N LEU A 12 6.55 5.92 -2.30
CA LEU A 12 7.71 6.81 -2.26
C LEU A 12 7.43 8.05 -3.11
N PRO A 13 7.91 9.24 -2.71
CA PRO A 13 7.73 10.46 -3.48
C PRO A 13 8.38 10.39 -4.86
N GLU A 14 9.45 9.59 -4.99
CA GLU A 14 10.20 9.38 -6.21
C GLU A 14 10.61 7.91 -6.37
N PHE A 15 10.97 7.51 -7.61
CA PHE A 15 11.64 6.23 -7.83
C PHE A 15 13.04 6.28 -7.22
N SER A 16 13.30 5.43 -6.25
CA SER A 16 14.50 5.45 -5.45
C SER A 16 15.35 4.21 -5.66
N HIS A 17 16.66 4.37 -5.57
CA HIS A 17 17.58 3.23 -5.58
C HIS A 17 17.21 2.24 -4.49
N GLY A 18 17.11 0.98 -4.87
CA GLY A 18 16.67 -0.05 -3.95
C GLY A 18 17.24 -1.43 -4.27
N LEU A 19 17.04 -2.31 -3.32
CA LEU A 19 17.39 -3.72 -3.36
C LEU A 19 16.13 -4.55 -3.18
N LEU A 20 15.81 -5.35 -4.19
CA LEU A 20 14.80 -6.41 -4.11
C LEU A 20 15.47 -7.70 -3.65
N SER A 21 14.82 -8.40 -2.74
CA SER A 21 15.15 -9.76 -2.34
C SER A 21 13.98 -10.67 -2.66
N TYR A 22 14.27 -11.82 -3.26
CA TYR A 22 13.29 -12.81 -3.66
C TYR A 22 13.33 -14.01 -2.72
N ARG A 23 12.25 -14.79 -2.69
CA ARG A 23 12.10 -15.99 -1.83
C ARG A 23 13.14 -17.07 -2.11
N ASP A 24 13.66 -17.14 -3.33
CA ASP A 24 14.76 -18.03 -3.74
C ASP A 24 16.15 -17.56 -3.30
N GLY A 25 16.23 -16.42 -2.58
CA GLY A 25 17.46 -15.80 -2.13
C GLY A 25 18.14 -14.91 -3.17
N SER A 26 17.66 -14.86 -4.40
CA SER A 26 18.20 -13.96 -5.42
C SER A 26 17.90 -12.50 -5.10
N LYS A 27 18.67 -11.59 -5.69
CA LYS A 27 18.55 -10.15 -5.46
C LYS A 27 18.68 -9.38 -6.76
N SER A 28 17.96 -8.26 -6.85
CA SER A 28 18.12 -7.31 -7.96
C SER A 28 18.17 -5.87 -7.44
N GLN A 29 18.86 -5.01 -8.17
CA GLN A 29 19.00 -3.59 -7.85
C GLN A 29 18.42 -2.75 -8.98
N GLY A 30 17.82 -1.62 -8.61
CA GLY A 30 17.21 -0.70 -9.58
C GLY A 30 16.60 0.52 -8.91
N LEU A 31 15.87 1.29 -9.72
CA LEU A 31 15.04 2.40 -9.26
C LEU A 31 13.62 1.89 -9.10
N PHE A 32 13.15 1.77 -7.87
CA PHE A 32 11.87 1.16 -7.55
C PHE A 32 10.90 2.13 -6.86
N ASN A 33 9.62 1.84 -6.99
CA ASN A 33 8.54 2.39 -6.18
C ASN A 33 7.43 1.35 -6.00
N VAL A 34 6.59 1.51 -4.99
CA VAL A 34 5.45 0.65 -4.73
C VAL A 34 4.18 1.39 -5.11
N ALA A 35 3.40 0.82 -6.01
CA ALA A 35 2.12 1.37 -6.43
C ALA A 35 1.02 1.07 -5.42
N THR A 36 0.27 2.10 -5.01
CA THR A 36 -0.78 1.98 -3.98
C THR A 36 -2.07 1.36 -4.51
N TYR A 37 -2.33 1.48 -5.81
CA TYR A 37 -3.60 1.12 -6.44
C TYR A 37 -3.70 -0.37 -6.83
N ASN A 38 -2.59 -1.01 -7.16
CA ASN A 38 -2.53 -2.44 -7.51
C ASN A 38 -1.54 -3.24 -6.66
N GLN A 39 -0.89 -2.60 -5.67
CA GLN A 39 0.07 -3.24 -4.78
C GLN A 39 1.18 -3.97 -5.54
N SER A 40 1.69 -3.33 -6.59
CA SER A 40 2.80 -3.83 -7.40
C SER A 40 4.07 -3.01 -7.19
N ILE A 41 5.20 -3.57 -7.58
CA ILE A 41 6.46 -2.83 -7.67
C ILE A 41 6.64 -2.36 -9.11
N HIS A 42 6.85 -1.07 -9.24
CA HIS A 42 7.26 -0.47 -10.50
C HIS A 42 8.75 -0.17 -10.45
N PHE A 43 9.40 -0.29 -11.58
CA PHE A 43 10.80 0.10 -11.73
C PHE A 43 10.99 1.03 -12.92
N LYS A 44 11.96 1.93 -12.78
CA LYS A 44 12.30 2.90 -13.82
C LYS A 44 13.57 2.47 -14.54
N LYS A 45 13.48 2.29 -15.85
CA LYS A 45 14.62 1.99 -16.71
C LYS A 45 15.52 3.22 -16.90
N ARG A 46 16.72 3.00 -17.46
CA ARG A 46 17.67 4.08 -17.78
C ARG A 46 17.14 5.10 -18.79
N ASP A 47 16.27 4.67 -19.69
CA ASP A 47 15.60 5.52 -20.68
C ASP A 47 14.41 6.32 -20.08
N GLY A 48 14.14 6.16 -18.79
CA GLY A 48 13.04 6.82 -18.10
C GLY A 48 11.72 6.06 -18.12
N THR A 49 11.62 4.96 -18.88
CA THR A 49 10.39 4.14 -18.96
C THR A 49 10.09 3.49 -17.63
N ILE A 50 8.84 3.58 -17.19
CA ILE A 50 8.36 2.92 -15.98
C ILE A 50 7.67 1.62 -16.38
N MET A 51 8.05 0.53 -15.75
CA MET A 51 7.49 -0.79 -15.97
C MET A 51 7.08 -1.43 -14.65
N GLU A 52 6.08 -2.29 -14.70
CA GLU A 52 5.69 -3.13 -13.58
C GLU A 52 6.59 -4.36 -13.48
N LEU A 53 6.93 -4.77 -12.27
CA LEU A 53 7.75 -5.94 -12.02
C LEU A 53 6.91 -7.21 -12.23
N ALA A 54 7.35 -8.07 -13.15
CA ALA A 54 6.79 -9.41 -13.30
C ALA A 54 7.24 -10.30 -12.13
N GLY A 55 6.43 -11.33 -11.79
CA GLY A 55 6.78 -12.28 -10.72
C GLY A 55 6.76 -11.66 -9.32
N ILE A 56 5.88 -10.70 -9.11
CA ILE A 56 5.74 -9.98 -7.84
C ILE A 56 5.54 -10.90 -6.62
N ASP A 57 4.96 -12.08 -6.82
CA ASP A 57 4.69 -13.05 -5.74
C ASP A 57 5.96 -13.71 -5.19
N GLU A 58 7.04 -13.68 -5.96
CA GLU A 58 8.35 -14.17 -5.52
C GLU A 58 9.12 -13.14 -4.70
N VAL A 59 8.64 -11.90 -4.65
CA VAL A 59 9.29 -10.84 -3.86
C VAL A 59 9.03 -11.08 -2.38
N GLU A 60 10.11 -11.14 -1.61
CA GLU A 60 10.08 -11.20 -0.15
C GLU A 60 10.18 -9.80 0.47
N ARG A 61 11.12 -8.99 -0.04
CA ARG A 61 11.45 -7.69 0.56
C ARG A 61 11.94 -6.70 -0.50
N LEU A 62 11.56 -5.46 -0.33
CA LEU A 62 12.14 -4.31 -1.02
C LEU A 62 12.74 -3.36 0.01
N ILE A 63 13.98 -2.94 -0.19
CA ILE A 63 14.60 -1.83 0.54
C ILE A 63 14.80 -0.70 -0.46
N ALA A 64 14.16 0.44 -0.27
CA ALA A 64 14.28 1.61 -1.13
C ALA A 64 14.11 2.89 -0.30
N ASP A 65 14.91 3.91 -0.56
CA ASP A 65 14.91 5.18 0.20
C ASP A 65 15.05 4.97 1.72
N LYS A 66 15.92 4.04 2.16
CA LYS A 66 16.11 3.64 3.57
C LYS A 66 14.85 3.06 4.24
N ARG A 67 13.80 2.81 3.48
CA ARG A 67 12.54 2.20 3.94
C ARG A 67 12.52 0.73 3.56
N VAL A 68 11.93 -0.07 4.41
CA VAL A 68 11.84 -1.52 4.24
C VAL A 68 10.39 -1.88 4.00
N PHE A 69 10.14 -2.57 2.90
CA PHE A 69 8.83 -3.10 2.55
C PHE A 69 8.88 -4.62 2.52
N ILE A 70 7.91 -5.26 3.14
CA ILE A 70 7.68 -6.70 3.06
C ILE A 70 6.37 -6.94 2.32
N ARG A 71 6.25 -8.11 1.68
CA ARG A 71 5.02 -8.54 1.02
C ARG A 71 4.38 -9.67 1.82
N ASP A 72 3.10 -9.51 2.12
CA ASP A 72 2.25 -10.58 2.64
C ASP A 72 0.97 -10.66 1.83
N ASN A 73 0.65 -11.84 1.32
CA ASN A 73 -0.41 -12.04 0.34
C ASN A 73 -0.23 -11.08 -0.85
N SER A 74 -1.21 -10.23 -1.10
CA SER A 74 -1.21 -9.28 -2.21
C SER A 74 -0.92 -7.83 -1.80
N THR A 75 -0.44 -7.59 -0.57
CA THR A 75 -0.26 -6.24 -0.03
C THR A 75 1.18 -6.00 0.41
N PHE A 76 1.70 -4.79 0.16
CA PHE A 76 2.97 -4.34 0.69
C PHE A 76 2.79 -3.62 2.02
N TYR A 77 3.69 -3.90 2.94
CA TYR A 77 3.75 -3.32 4.27
C TYR A 77 5.11 -2.67 4.50
N GLU A 78 5.12 -1.40 4.83
CA GLU A 78 6.32 -0.70 5.25
C GLU A 78 6.60 -0.98 6.72
N LEU A 79 7.81 -1.43 7.04
CA LEU A 79 8.27 -1.58 8.41
C LEU A 79 8.77 -0.22 8.91
N LEU A 80 8.05 0.37 9.87
CA LEU A 80 8.34 1.73 10.38
C LEU A 80 9.36 1.72 11.50
N GLU A 81 9.15 0.88 12.50
CA GLU A 81 9.97 0.79 13.69
C GLU A 81 9.98 -0.65 14.18
N GLU A 82 11.15 -1.13 14.57
CA GLU A 82 11.32 -2.46 15.16
C GLU A 82 11.87 -2.33 16.58
N ARG A 83 11.20 -2.99 17.53
CA ARG A 83 11.64 -3.13 18.92
C ARG A 83 11.37 -4.54 19.40
N ASP A 84 12.37 -5.14 20.07
CA ASP A 84 12.23 -6.45 20.71
C ASP A 84 11.67 -7.53 19.75
N ARG A 85 12.10 -7.51 18.48
CA ARG A 85 11.65 -8.40 17.38
C ARG A 85 10.19 -8.20 16.94
N VAL A 86 9.58 -7.09 17.31
CA VAL A 86 8.26 -6.69 16.82
C VAL A 86 8.41 -5.38 16.08
N ALA A 87 7.95 -5.35 14.85
CA ALA A 87 7.91 -4.13 14.06
C ALA A 87 6.48 -3.59 13.92
N ILE A 88 6.36 -2.28 13.82
CA ILE A 88 5.13 -1.64 13.35
C ILE A 88 5.18 -1.67 11.83
N ALA A 89 4.14 -2.23 11.21
CA ALA A 89 4.01 -2.30 9.77
C ALA A 89 2.81 -1.44 9.31
N LEU A 90 2.98 -0.74 8.20
CA LEU A 90 1.96 0.14 7.63
C LEU A 90 1.65 -0.27 6.19
N SER A 91 0.40 -0.64 5.91
CA SER A 91 -0.08 -0.77 4.54
C SER A 91 -0.71 0.52 4.05
N ARG A 92 -0.49 0.83 2.76
CA ARG A 92 -1.09 1.96 2.06
C ARG A 92 -1.74 1.47 0.79
N GLU A 93 -3.04 1.62 0.70
CA GLU A 93 -3.85 1.14 -0.41
C GLU A 93 -4.74 2.26 -0.94
N LEU A 94 -4.75 2.41 -2.26
CA LEU A 94 -5.74 3.24 -2.95
C LEU A 94 -6.87 2.34 -3.43
N LYS A 95 -8.03 2.44 -2.79
CA LYS A 95 -9.21 1.66 -3.16
C LYS A 95 -10.15 2.47 -4.03
N PHE A 96 -10.58 1.89 -5.13
CA PHE A 96 -11.67 2.42 -5.92
C PHE A 96 -12.99 2.12 -5.17
N MET A 97 -13.82 3.14 -5.03
CA MET A 97 -15.19 2.96 -4.56
C MET A 97 -16.08 2.92 -5.78
N GLU A 98 -16.91 1.90 -5.88
CA GLU A 98 -17.95 1.90 -6.90
C GLU A 98 -18.80 3.15 -6.74
N ALA A 99 -19.14 3.79 -7.87
CA ALA A 99 -20.12 4.84 -7.86
C ALA A 99 -21.43 4.30 -7.33
N ASP A 100 -22.09 5.05 -6.47
CA ASP A 100 -23.42 4.71 -6.00
C ASP A 100 -24.29 4.35 -7.23
N LYS A 101 -24.80 3.12 -7.25
CA LYS A 101 -25.75 2.71 -8.30
C LYS A 101 -26.89 3.73 -8.30
N PRO A 102 -27.29 4.24 -9.46
CA PRO A 102 -28.45 5.12 -9.51
C PRO A 102 -29.62 4.40 -8.84
N GLY A 103 -30.21 5.06 -7.84
CA GLY A 103 -31.37 4.54 -7.14
C GLY A 103 -32.47 4.18 -8.11
N ALA A 104 -33.37 3.28 -7.73
CA ALA A 104 -34.41 2.67 -8.57
C ALA A 104 -35.34 3.66 -9.33
N TYR A 105 -35.17 4.95 -9.13
CA TYR A 105 -35.94 6.01 -9.76
C TYR A 105 -35.10 7.02 -10.58
N GLY A 106 -33.85 6.66 -10.94
CA GLY A 106 -33.07 7.47 -11.90
C GLY A 106 -32.71 8.89 -11.46
N THR A 107 -32.90 9.26 -10.21
CA THR A 107 -32.49 10.55 -9.67
C THR A 107 -31.01 10.55 -9.35
N ALA A 108 -30.23 11.18 -10.25
CA ALA A 108 -28.83 11.46 -9.98
C ALA A 108 -28.69 12.38 -8.77
N SER A 109 -27.89 11.97 -7.79
CA SER A 109 -27.51 12.84 -6.67
C SER A 109 -26.74 14.06 -7.22
N PRO A 110 -27.03 15.30 -6.77
CA PRO A 110 -26.48 16.52 -7.35
C PRO A 110 -24.97 16.74 -7.11
N THR A 111 -24.24 15.75 -6.59
CA THR A 111 -22.80 15.80 -6.33
C THR A 111 -21.98 14.93 -7.28
N ALA A 112 -22.55 14.36 -8.32
CA ALA A 112 -21.89 13.46 -9.24
C ALA A 112 -21.63 14.14 -10.59
N SER A 113 -20.55 14.88 -10.70
CA SER A 113 -20.05 15.30 -12.00
C SER A 113 -18.54 15.39 -12.03
N VAL A 114 -17.88 14.27 -12.20
CA VAL A 114 -16.53 14.26 -12.78
C VAL A 114 -16.37 13.04 -13.65
N THR A 115 -16.38 13.32 -14.96
CA THR A 115 -16.06 12.33 -15.99
C THR A 115 -14.55 12.26 -16.16
N SER A 116 -13.91 11.18 -15.78
CA SER A 116 -12.51 10.97 -16.12
C SER A 116 -12.22 9.54 -16.54
N TYR A 117 -11.58 9.41 -17.71
CA TYR A 117 -10.99 8.16 -18.16
C TYR A 117 -9.57 8.08 -17.64
N THR A 118 -9.23 7.02 -16.97
CA THR A 118 -7.85 6.75 -16.55
C THR A 118 -7.35 5.57 -17.36
N SER A 119 -6.31 5.76 -18.15
CA SER A 119 -5.55 4.68 -18.74
C SER A 119 -4.49 4.22 -17.73
N ILE A 120 -4.46 2.93 -17.46
CA ILE A 120 -3.38 2.30 -16.69
C ILE A 120 -2.52 1.53 -17.69
N GLU A 121 -1.23 1.82 -17.74
CA GLU A 121 -0.29 0.99 -18.48
C GLU A 121 -0.01 -0.28 -17.66
N TYR A 122 -0.43 -1.41 -18.19
CA TYR A 122 -0.18 -2.73 -17.64
C TYR A 122 0.59 -3.53 -18.68
N ASN A 123 1.75 -4.10 -18.31
CA ASN A 123 2.63 -4.86 -19.22
C ASN A 123 3.06 -4.13 -20.49
N GLY A 124 3.18 -2.80 -20.46
CA GLY A 124 3.56 -2.01 -21.64
C GLY A 124 2.41 -1.76 -22.62
N GLU A 125 1.20 -2.22 -22.30
CA GLU A 125 -0.02 -1.89 -23.03
C GLU A 125 -0.87 -0.90 -22.25
N SER A 126 -1.33 0.15 -22.92
CA SER A 126 -2.22 1.15 -22.35
C SER A 126 -3.64 0.58 -22.33
N HIS A 127 -4.08 0.08 -21.17
CA HIS A 127 -5.47 -0.33 -20.98
C HIS A 127 -6.28 0.88 -20.59
N SER A 128 -7.15 1.32 -21.49
CA SER A 128 -8.18 2.32 -21.23
C SER A 128 -9.23 1.67 -20.32
N ILE A 129 -9.13 1.87 -19.01
CA ILE A 129 -10.23 1.53 -18.11
C ILE A 129 -11.27 2.63 -18.32
N GLY A 130 -12.34 2.29 -19.02
CA GLY A 130 -13.55 3.12 -19.06
C GLY A 130 -14.16 3.18 -17.67
N ILE A 131 -13.53 3.94 -16.77
CA ILE A 131 -14.08 4.19 -15.45
C ILE A 131 -15.19 5.20 -15.62
N ASN A 132 -16.39 4.73 -15.41
CA ASN A 132 -17.57 5.57 -15.32
C ASN A 132 -17.29 6.65 -14.26
N LEU A 133 -17.43 7.81 -14.60
CA LEU A 133 -17.09 9.17 -14.21
C LEU A 133 -17.24 9.59 -12.77
N SER A 134 -17.69 8.75 -11.89
CA SER A 134 -17.86 9.02 -10.48
C SER A 134 -17.05 8.08 -9.57
N ALA A 135 -15.97 7.50 -10.08
CA ALA A 135 -15.10 6.68 -9.26
C ALA A 135 -14.46 7.55 -8.17
N LYS A 136 -14.94 7.39 -6.96
CA LYS A 136 -14.33 7.96 -5.78
C LYS A 136 -13.18 7.05 -5.36
N TYR A 137 -12.05 7.63 -5.01
CA TYR A 137 -10.92 6.91 -4.46
C TYR A 137 -10.91 7.07 -2.94
N ARG A 138 -10.59 6.02 -2.22
CA ARG A 138 -10.29 6.08 -0.80
C ARG A 138 -8.84 5.64 -0.61
N TYR A 139 -8.01 6.57 -0.17
CA TYR A 139 -6.69 6.23 0.33
C TYR A 139 -6.82 5.67 1.74
N LYS A 140 -6.31 4.48 1.97
CA LYS A 140 -6.43 3.78 3.24
C LYS A 140 -5.05 3.43 3.77
N GLU A 141 -4.74 3.90 4.96
CA GLU A 141 -3.60 3.45 5.75
C GLU A 141 -4.08 2.52 6.87
N THR A 142 -3.34 1.44 7.08
CA THR A 142 -3.66 0.48 8.14
C THR A 142 -2.39 0.03 8.84
N LEU A 143 -2.37 0.18 10.17
CA LEU A 143 -1.27 -0.27 11.01
C LEU A 143 -1.43 -1.74 11.37
N TRP A 144 -0.29 -2.43 11.47
CA TRP A 144 -0.17 -3.83 11.86
C TRP A 144 1.02 -4.03 12.78
N LEU A 145 1.03 -5.13 13.50
CA LEU A 145 2.20 -5.61 14.23
C LEU A 145 2.83 -6.75 13.43
N TYR A 146 4.14 -6.69 13.23
CA TYR A 146 4.89 -7.72 12.53
C TYR A 146 5.87 -8.38 13.49
N ASN A 147 5.83 -9.70 13.64
CA ASN A 147 6.66 -10.46 14.55
C ASN A 147 7.81 -11.22 13.86
N GLY A 148 8.16 -10.81 12.63
CA GLY A 148 9.15 -11.49 11.81
C GLY A 148 8.59 -12.61 10.93
N LYS A 149 7.34 -13.03 11.16
CA LYS A 149 6.67 -14.11 10.39
C LYS A 149 5.28 -13.75 9.91
N SER A 150 4.50 -13.06 10.71
CA SER A 150 3.09 -12.76 10.42
C SER A 150 2.69 -11.38 10.85
N LEU A 151 1.70 -10.85 10.15
CA LEU A 151 1.05 -9.59 10.44
C LEU A 151 -0.16 -9.82 11.36
N ILE A 152 -0.22 -9.05 12.44
CA ILE A 152 -1.19 -9.22 13.51
C ILE A 152 -1.88 -7.86 13.71
N LYS A 153 -3.19 -7.85 13.85
CA LYS A 153 -3.93 -6.62 14.14
C LYS A 153 -3.46 -6.01 15.46
N PRO A 154 -3.19 -4.69 15.51
CA PRO A 154 -2.78 -4.03 16.74
C PRO A 154 -3.94 -4.08 17.73
N SER A 155 -3.65 -4.63 18.90
CA SER A 155 -4.56 -4.64 20.05
C SER A 155 -3.72 -4.79 21.33
N LYS A 156 -4.27 -4.31 22.45
CA LYS A 156 -3.61 -4.45 23.76
C LYS A 156 -3.23 -5.91 24.05
N LYS A 157 -4.17 -6.84 23.78
CA LYS A 157 -3.97 -8.28 23.97
C LYS A 157 -2.81 -8.81 23.13
N ASN A 158 -2.77 -8.44 21.87
CA ASN A 158 -1.74 -8.92 20.93
C ASN A 158 -0.37 -8.35 21.28
N LEU A 159 -0.30 -7.11 21.72
CA LEU A 159 0.95 -6.49 22.15
C LEU A 159 1.49 -7.11 23.42
N ILE A 160 0.65 -7.34 24.44
CA ILE A 160 1.09 -8.05 25.65
C ILE A 160 1.61 -9.44 25.31
N LYS A 161 0.97 -10.12 24.36
CA LYS A 161 1.43 -11.44 23.88
C LYS A 161 2.80 -11.39 23.19
N LEU A 162 3.02 -10.35 22.39
CA LEU A 162 4.27 -10.19 21.63
C LEU A 162 5.41 -9.62 22.48
N LEU A 163 5.09 -8.76 23.44
CA LEU A 163 6.03 -8.04 24.31
C LEU A 163 5.71 -8.29 25.80
N PRO A 164 5.83 -9.52 26.29
CA PRO A 164 5.42 -9.85 27.66
C PRO A 164 6.19 -9.07 28.72
N GLY A 165 7.47 -8.75 28.46
CA GLY A 165 8.31 -7.94 29.37
C GLY A 165 7.85 -6.48 29.50
N ARG A 166 6.95 -6.00 28.64
CA ARG A 166 6.40 -4.63 28.68
C ARG A 166 4.94 -4.58 29.10
N ARG A 167 4.44 -5.62 29.71
CA ARG A 167 3.02 -5.73 30.07
C ARG A 167 2.53 -4.55 30.89
N GLU A 168 3.25 -4.17 31.95
CA GLU A 168 2.84 -3.05 32.82
C GLU A 168 2.80 -1.71 32.10
N GLU A 169 3.79 -1.45 31.22
CA GLU A 169 3.83 -0.27 30.37
C GLU A 169 2.62 -0.23 29.42
N ILE A 170 2.35 -1.37 28.77
CA ILE A 170 1.23 -1.53 27.85
C ILE A 170 -0.11 -1.37 28.58
N GLU A 171 -0.26 -1.88 29.79
CA GLU A 171 -1.48 -1.77 30.58
C GLU A 171 -1.72 -0.34 31.09
N ARG A 172 -0.68 0.40 31.41
CA ARG A 172 -0.73 1.77 31.90
C ARG A 172 -1.03 2.80 30.82
N ASN A 173 -0.48 2.61 29.62
CA ASN A 173 -0.64 3.54 28.52
C ASN A 173 -1.97 3.31 27.79
N ARG A 174 -2.88 4.30 27.86
CA ARG A 174 -4.14 4.31 27.09
C ARG A 174 -3.95 4.63 25.60
N VAL A 175 -2.74 4.60 25.06
CA VAL A 175 -2.35 4.98 23.69
C VAL A 175 -2.94 4.08 22.60
N TRP A 176 -3.71 3.07 22.95
CA TRP A 176 -4.34 2.08 22.05
C TRP A 176 -5.58 2.56 21.31
N GLN A 177 -6.06 3.72 21.66
CA GLN A 177 -7.06 4.43 20.84
C GLN A 177 -6.30 5.26 19.81
N LEU A 178 -5.69 4.58 18.83
CA LEU A 178 -5.33 5.27 17.58
C LEU A 178 -6.63 5.88 17.05
N PRO A 179 -6.66 7.17 16.74
CA PRO A 179 -7.83 7.77 16.13
C PRO A 179 -8.12 6.99 14.87
N VAL A 180 -9.27 6.33 14.82
CA VAL A 180 -9.84 5.88 13.56
C VAL A 180 -10.07 7.18 12.82
N ALA A 181 -9.23 7.46 11.82
CA ALA A 181 -9.41 8.63 10.98
C ALA A 181 -10.84 8.61 10.41
N PRO A 182 -11.58 9.73 10.45
CA PRO A 182 -12.95 9.84 9.98
C PRO A 182 -13.10 9.51 8.49
#